data_347d2a0f5f3687c4c4c5c4361448a2f1
#
_entry.id   347d2a0f5f3687c4c4c5c4361448a2f1
#
_cell.length_a   1.000
_cell.length_b   1.000
_cell.length_c   1.000
_cell.angle_alpha   90.00
_cell.angle_beta   90.00
_cell.angle_gamma   90.00
#
_symmetry.space_group_name_H-M   'P 1'
#
loop_
_entity.id
_entity.type
_entity.pdbx_description
1 polymer ?
#
loop_
_entity_poly.entity_id
_entity_poly.type
_entity_poly.pdbx_seq_one_letter_code
_entity_poly.pdbx_strand_id
1 'polypeptide(L)'
;AHLTDADVEALGRELDAIRRDVEDSRGERDARYIRNTIRLQRSLEIGGRAVLFGSRKRPLWLLGTGMLGVAKIIENMELGHNVMHGQWDWMNDPEIHSTTWEWDIVGTSEHWKQTHNYLHHKFTNIVGMDDDVGFGLLRVTRDQRWSPFFYGNVAYNAVLALLFQWGVGIQ
;
A
#
# COMPACT_ATOMS: atom_id res chain seq x y z
N ALA A 1 -23.85 -9.09 22.89
CA ALA A 1 -24.57 -7.85 23.17
C ALA A 1 -24.93 -7.23 21.85
N HIS A 2 -26.17 -6.86 21.64
CA HIS A 2 -26.59 -6.13 20.45
C HIS A 2 -26.58 -4.64 20.80
N LEU A 3 -26.01 -3.83 19.93
CA LEU A 3 -26.07 -2.39 20.03
C LEU A 3 -27.54 -1.95 19.85
N THR A 4 -27.97 -1.00 20.65
CA THR A 4 -29.25 -0.31 20.42
C THR A 4 -29.08 0.75 19.35
N ASP A 5 -30.20 1.24 18.76
CA ASP A 5 -30.15 2.34 17.79
C ASP A 5 -29.49 3.59 18.41
N ALA A 6 -29.74 3.85 19.70
CA ALA A 6 -29.10 4.94 20.42
C ALA A 6 -27.58 4.77 20.55
N ASP A 7 -27.08 3.53 20.72
CA ASP A 7 -25.63 3.24 20.75
C ASP A 7 -25.01 3.45 19.37
N VAL A 8 -25.70 3.05 18.30
CA VAL A 8 -25.25 3.27 16.92
C VAL A 8 -25.17 4.77 16.59
N GLU A 9 -26.19 5.54 16.98
CA GLU A 9 -26.17 7.00 16.80
C GLU A 9 -25.08 7.67 17.63
N ALA A 10 -24.84 7.20 18.87
CA ALA A 10 -23.78 7.73 19.72
C ALA A 10 -22.40 7.45 19.09
N LEU A 11 -22.17 6.24 18.62
CA LEU A 11 -20.95 5.87 17.90
C LEU A 11 -20.75 6.72 16.65
N GLY A 12 -21.81 6.94 15.85
CA GLY A 12 -21.78 7.81 14.67
C GLY A 12 -21.33 9.23 15.02
N ARG A 13 -21.88 9.82 16.08
CA ARG A 13 -21.47 11.17 16.53
C ARG A 13 -20.01 11.22 16.99
N GLU A 14 -19.52 10.19 17.67
CA GLU A 14 -18.11 10.12 18.09
C GLU A 14 -17.17 10.00 16.88
N LEU A 15 -17.50 9.16 15.91
CA LEU A 15 -16.72 9.02 14.67
C LEU A 15 -16.69 10.33 13.87
N ASP A 16 -17.82 11.02 13.75
CA ASP A 16 -17.90 12.32 13.10
C ASP A 16 -17.11 13.41 13.84
N ALA A 17 -17.05 13.34 15.17
CA ALA A 17 -16.23 14.25 15.96
C ALA A 17 -14.73 14.01 15.72
N ILE A 18 -14.29 12.74 15.73
CA ILE A 18 -12.90 12.36 15.42
C ILE A 18 -12.53 12.79 14.00
N ARG A 19 -13.42 12.54 13.04
CA ARG A 19 -13.21 12.96 11.65
C ARG A 19 -12.97 14.46 11.55
N ARG A 20 -13.83 15.27 12.15
CA ARG A 20 -13.66 16.74 12.16
C ARG A 20 -12.35 17.16 12.82
N ASP A 21 -12.01 16.60 13.96
CA ASP A 21 -10.76 16.92 14.66
C ASP A 21 -9.52 16.61 13.79
N VAL A 22 -9.52 15.47 13.09
CA VAL A 22 -8.44 15.11 12.17
C VAL A 22 -8.40 16.05 10.97
N GLU A 23 -9.56 16.38 10.35
CA GLU A 23 -9.64 17.28 9.20
C GLU A 23 -9.17 18.69 9.55
N ASP A 24 -9.57 19.20 10.72
CA ASP A 24 -9.21 20.55 11.20
C ASP A 24 -7.73 20.63 11.63
N SER A 25 -7.14 19.53 12.08
CA SER A 25 -5.74 19.48 12.52
C SER A 25 -4.73 19.32 11.36
N ARG A 26 -5.19 19.02 10.14
CA ARG A 26 -4.33 18.93 8.96
C ARG A 26 -3.60 20.24 8.68
N GLY A 27 -2.30 20.17 8.41
CA GLY A 27 -1.55 21.37 8.14
C GLY A 27 -0.06 21.15 7.89
N GLU A 28 0.71 22.15 8.24
CA GLU A 28 2.15 22.22 7.95
C GLU A 28 2.97 21.07 8.57
N ARG A 29 2.51 20.52 9.69
CA ARG A 29 3.13 19.34 10.30
C ARG A 29 3.03 18.13 9.37
N ASP A 30 1.86 17.90 8.81
CA ASP A 30 1.58 16.76 7.95
C ASP A 30 2.24 16.94 6.57
N ALA A 31 2.22 18.17 6.04
CA ALA A 31 2.94 18.53 4.82
C ALA A 31 4.47 18.31 4.96
N ARG A 32 5.04 18.64 6.12
CA ARG A 32 6.46 18.34 6.41
C ARG A 32 6.72 16.85 6.53
N TYR A 33 5.82 16.10 7.13
CA TYR A 33 5.95 14.66 7.27
C TYR A 33 6.09 14.00 5.89
N ILE A 34 5.13 14.20 4.98
CA ILE A 34 5.16 13.55 3.67
C ILE A 34 6.40 13.97 2.85
N ARG A 35 6.75 15.26 2.84
CA ARG A 35 7.96 15.74 2.15
C ARG A 35 9.24 15.16 2.73
N ASN A 36 9.32 14.98 4.04
CA ASN A 36 10.49 14.36 4.68
C ASN A 36 10.56 12.87 4.38
N THR A 37 9.43 12.18 4.34
CA THR A 37 9.35 10.76 3.96
C THR A 37 9.81 10.55 2.51
N ILE A 38 9.39 11.41 1.58
CA ILE A 38 9.88 11.42 0.19
C ILE A 38 11.41 11.63 0.14
N ARG A 39 11.93 12.60 0.89
CA ARG A 39 13.38 12.84 0.95
C ARG A 39 14.15 11.65 1.51
N LEU A 40 13.63 11.04 2.56
CA LEU A 40 14.23 9.83 3.16
C LEU A 40 14.26 8.68 2.14
N GLN A 41 13.13 8.40 1.48
CA GLN A 41 13.02 7.37 0.46
C GLN A 41 14.05 7.59 -0.65
N ARG A 42 14.09 8.79 -1.25
CA ARG A 42 15.05 9.14 -2.32
C ARG A 42 16.50 9.04 -1.85
N SER A 43 16.79 9.46 -0.61
CA SER A 43 18.14 9.36 -0.03
C SER A 43 18.59 7.91 0.15
N LEU A 44 17.69 7.05 0.64
CA LEU A 44 17.96 5.61 0.76
C LEU A 44 18.19 4.96 -0.61
N GLU A 45 17.41 5.35 -1.60
CA GLU A 45 17.51 4.81 -2.95
C GLU A 45 18.84 5.21 -3.63
N ILE A 46 19.19 6.50 -3.59
CA ILE A 46 20.46 7.01 -4.15
C ILE A 46 21.64 6.40 -3.38
N GLY A 47 21.59 6.42 -2.05
CA GLY A 47 22.64 5.85 -1.21
C GLY A 47 22.81 4.36 -1.42
N GLY A 48 21.72 3.60 -1.48
CA GLY A 48 21.73 2.17 -1.75
C GLY A 48 22.38 1.82 -3.10
N ARG A 49 22.03 2.55 -4.17
CA ARG A 49 22.66 2.40 -5.50
C ARG A 49 24.14 2.74 -5.47
N ALA A 50 24.53 3.83 -4.80
CA ALA A 50 25.92 4.21 -4.68
C ALA A 50 26.76 3.16 -3.92
N VAL A 51 26.24 2.62 -2.82
CA VAL A 51 26.87 1.54 -2.05
C VAL A 51 27.01 0.28 -2.90
N LEU A 52 25.97 -0.12 -3.65
CA LEU A 52 26.02 -1.30 -4.52
C LEU A 52 27.01 -1.12 -5.66
N PHE A 53 27.05 0.06 -6.29
CA PHE A 53 27.98 0.36 -7.39
C PHE A 53 29.45 0.19 -6.96
N GLY A 54 29.79 0.62 -5.74
CA GLY A 54 31.14 0.48 -5.17
C GLY A 54 31.39 -0.86 -4.46
N SER A 55 30.38 -1.73 -4.30
CA SER A 55 30.49 -2.89 -3.40
C SER A 55 31.22 -4.08 -4.07
N ARG A 56 32.37 -4.44 -3.49
CA ARG A 56 33.05 -5.71 -3.76
C ARG A 56 33.03 -6.66 -2.56
N LYS A 57 32.44 -6.24 -1.45
CA LYS A 57 32.40 -6.98 -0.18
C LYS A 57 30.94 -7.30 0.18
N ARG A 58 30.69 -8.52 0.63
CA ARG A 58 29.34 -8.98 1.05
C ARG A 58 28.64 -8.03 2.03
N PRO A 59 29.28 -7.48 3.08
CA PRO A 59 28.58 -6.56 3.99
C PRO A 59 28.07 -5.28 3.30
N LEU A 60 28.84 -4.70 2.38
CA LEU A 60 28.40 -3.54 1.62
C LEU A 60 27.28 -3.88 0.63
N TRP A 61 27.35 -5.05 0.00
CA TRP A 61 26.27 -5.54 -0.84
C TRP A 61 24.97 -5.71 -0.05
N LEU A 62 25.03 -6.34 1.13
CA LEU A 62 23.86 -6.49 2.02
C LEU A 62 23.32 -5.14 2.48
N LEU A 63 24.21 -4.19 2.83
CA LEU A 63 23.81 -2.84 3.23
C LEU A 63 23.06 -2.13 2.10
N GLY A 64 23.63 -2.09 0.91
CA GLY A 64 23.00 -1.43 -0.25
C GLY A 64 21.69 -2.07 -0.65
N THR A 65 21.62 -3.41 -0.63
CA THR A 65 20.37 -4.16 -0.87
C THR A 65 19.32 -3.83 0.20
N GLY A 66 19.71 -3.81 1.48
CA GLY A 66 18.82 -3.44 2.57
C GLY A 66 18.29 -2.02 2.45
N MET A 67 19.15 -1.05 2.08
CA MET A 67 18.74 0.34 1.83
C MET A 67 17.71 0.42 0.70
N LEU A 68 17.93 -0.27 -0.42
CA LEU A 68 16.98 -0.31 -1.52
C LEU A 68 15.67 -1.00 -1.15
N GLY A 69 15.74 -2.11 -0.37
CA GLY A 69 14.55 -2.78 0.12
C GLY A 69 13.68 -1.86 0.99
N VAL A 70 14.28 -1.14 1.94
CA VAL A 70 13.58 -0.17 2.78
C VAL A 70 13.02 0.98 1.93
N ALA A 71 13.80 1.50 0.97
CA ALA A 71 13.32 2.54 0.07
C ALA A 71 12.07 2.10 -0.71
N LYS A 72 12.05 0.86 -1.23
CA LYS A 72 10.90 0.31 -1.96
C LYS A 72 9.69 0.04 -1.07
N ILE A 73 9.90 -0.38 0.18
CA ILE A 73 8.80 -0.50 1.14
C ILE A 73 8.16 0.87 1.42
N ILE A 74 8.97 1.90 1.67
CA ILE A 74 8.48 3.27 1.87
C ILE A 74 7.75 3.76 0.61
N GLU A 75 8.32 3.53 -0.56
CA GLU A 75 7.71 3.92 -1.85
C GLU A 75 6.32 3.31 -2.04
N ASN A 76 6.19 2.01 -1.80
CA ASN A 76 4.94 1.31 -2.03
C ASN A 76 3.89 1.58 -0.96
N MET A 77 4.28 1.38 0.31
CA MET A 77 3.31 1.30 1.40
C MET A 77 2.99 2.65 2.01
N GLU A 78 3.96 3.55 2.09
CA GLU A 78 3.78 4.84 2.74
C GLU A 78 3.52 5.97 1.73
N LEU A 79 4.25 5.99 0.63
CA LEU A 79 4.10 7.06 -0.36
C LEU A 79 3.05 6.72 -1.40
N GLY A 80 3.31 5.75 -2.27
CA GLY A 80 2.45 5.47 -3.41
C GLY A 80 1.02 5.14 -3.00
N HIS A 81 0.86 4.23 -2.05
CA HIS A 81 -0.45 3.83 -1.53
C HIS A 81 -1.26 5.04 -1.02
N ASN A 82 -0.69 5.79 -0.06
CA ASN A 82 -1.40 6.88 0.61
C ASN A 82 -1.62 8.10 -0.32
N VAL A 83 -0.64 8.43 -1.18
CA VAL A 83 -0.81 9.53 -2.13
C VAL A 83 -1.88 9.19 -3.16
N MET A 84 -1.88 7.97 -3.70
CA MET A 84 -2.88 7.57 -4.69
C MET A 84 -4.29 7.39 -4.11
N HIS A 85 -4.41 7.22 -2.78
CA HIS A 85 -5.70 7.34 -2.07
C HIS A 85 -6.19 8.79 -1.90
N GLY A 86 -5.43 9.78 -2.33
CA GLY A 86 -5.79 11.19 -2.21
C GLY A 86 -5.61 11.79 -0.81
N GLN A 87 -4.89 11.09 0.09
CA GLN A 87 -4.65 11.56 1.46
C GLN A 87 -4.01 12.96 1.51
N TRP A 88 -3.25 13.33 0.49
CA TRP A 88 -2.46 14.55 0.42
C TRP A 88 -3.00 15.59 -0.56
N ASP A 89 -4.11 15.31 -1.24
CA ASP A 89 -4.70 16.19 -2.26
C ASP A 89 -5.11 17.55 -1.72
N TRP A 90 -5.40 17.65 -0.43
CA TRP A 90 -5.71 18.92 0.24
C TRP A 90 -4.56 19.95 0.17
N MET A 91 -3.31 19.49 -0.05
CA MET A 91 -2.16 20.39 -0.20
C MET A 91 -2.14 21.13 -1.54
N ASN A 92 -2.90 20.67 -2.54
CA ASN A 92 -2.84 21.15 -3.93
C ASN A 92 -1.41 21.21 -4.49
N ASP A 93 -0.55 20.29 -4.07
CA ASP A 93 0.82 20.17 -4.53
C ASP A 93 0.86 19.20 -5.73
N PRO A 94 1.18 19.67 -6.96
CA PRO A 94 1.14 18.82 -8.15
C PRO A 94 2.17 17.69 -8.14
N GLU A 95 3.18 17.75 -7.27
CA GLU A 95 4.15 16.67 -7.09
C GLU A 95 3.69 15.61 -6.08
N ILE A 96 2.66 15.92 -5.25
CA ILE A 96 2.14 15.03 -4.21
C ILE A 96 0.62 14.99 -4.32
N HIS A 97 0.11 14.52 -5.45
CA HIS A 97 -1.33 14.51 -5.73
C HIS A 97 -1.75 13.18 -6.35
N SER A 98 -2.93 12.67 -5.99
CA SER A 98 -3.43 11.38 -6.44
C SER A 98 -3.54 11.24 -7.95
N THR A 99 -3.78 12.34 -8.66
CA THR A 99 -3.94 12.35 -10.14
C THR A 99 -2.61 12.36 -10.90
N THR A 100 -1.52 12.78 -10.27
CA THR A 100 -0.23 12.96 -10.92
C THR A 100 0.85 12.02 -10.41
N TRP A 101 0.62 11.39 -9.26
CA TRP A 101 1.60 10.48 -8.66
C TRP A 101 1.78 9.23 -9.50
N GLU A 102 3.03 8.94 -9.80
CA GLU A 102 3.48 7.67 -10.35
C GLU A 102 4.49 7.03 -9.40
N TRP A 103 4.54 5.71 -9.39
CA TRP A 103 5.46 4.93 -8.57
C TRP A 103 6.40 4.07 -9.42
N ASP A 104 7.53 3.72 -8.88
CA ASP A 104 8.54 2.90 -9.54
C ASP A 104 8.35 1.41 -9.18
N ILE A 105 7.23 0.83 -9.63
CA ILE A 105 6.92 -0.60 -9.52
C ILE A 105 6.37 -1.16 -10.82
N VAL A 106 6.18 -2.48 -10.88
CA VAL A 106 5.48 -3.14 -11.99
C VAL A 106 4.00 -2.76 -11.97
N GLY A 107 3.50 -2.28 -13.09
CA GLY A 107 2.14 -1.76 -13.21
C GLY A 107 2.06 -0.24 -13.07
N THR A 108 1.11 0.35 -13.79
CA THR A 108 0.88 1.80 -13.77
C THR A 108 0.04 2.20 -12.57
N SER A 109 0.17 3.45 -12.13
CA SER A 109 -0.67 4.01 -11.07
C SER A 109 -2.15 3.98 -11.43
N GLU A 110 -2.50 4.17 -12.70
CA GLU A 110 -3.87 4.12 -13.21
C GLU A 110 -4.49 2.72 -13.04
N HIS A 111 -3.75 1.67 -13.40
CA HIS A 111 -4.21 0.30 -13.21
C HIS A 111 -4.44 0.00 -11.72
N TRP A 112 -3.49 0.38 -10.86
CA TRP A 112 -3.63 0.20 -9.42
C TRP A 112 -4.85 0.97 -8.85
N LYS A 113 -5.09 2.19 -9.28
CA LYS A 113 -6.27 2.97 -8.88
C LYS A 113 -7.58 2.27 -9.28
N GLN A 114 -7.62 1.67 -10.47
CA GLN A 114 -8.79 0.92 -10.92
C GLN A 114 -9.02 -0.35 -10.09
N THR A 115 -7.98 -1.16 -9.88
CA THR A 115 -8.09 -2.42 -9.17
C THR A 115 -8.23 -2.23 -7.67
N HIS A 116 -7.42 -1.37 -7.08
CA HIS A 116 -7.39 -1.16 -5.64
C HIS A 116 -8.40 -0.09 -5.16
N ASN A 117 -8.31 1.16 -5.64
CA ASN A 117 -9.19 2.22 -5.13
C ASN A 117 -10.65 2.03 -5.53
N TYR A 118 -10.92 1.44 -6.69
CA TYR A 118 -12.30 1.24 -7.13
C TYR A 118 -12.81 -0.17 -6.82
N LEU A 119 -12.20 -1.24 -7.36
CA LEU A 119 -12.74 -2.59 -7.21
C LEU A 119 -12.58 -3.11 -5.78
N HIS A 120 -11.36 -3.11 -5.22
CA HIS A 120 -11.12 -3.60 -3.88
C HIS A 120 -11.93 -2.80 -2.83
N HIS A 121 -11.87 -1.47 -2.83
CA HIS A 121 -12.60 -0.66 -1.84
C HIS A 121 -14.12 -0.73 -1.98
N LYS A 122 -14.64 -0.94 -3.19
CA LYS A 122 -16.08 -1.11 -3.42
C LYS A 122 -16.58 -2.49 -3.01
N PHE A 123 -15.78 -3.52 -3.20
CA PHE A 123 -16.18 -4.92 -3.03
C PHE A 123 -15.33 -5.64 -1.97
N THR A 124 -14.72 -4.90 -1.07
CA THR A 124 -13.79 -5.41 -0.05
C THR A 124 -14.25 -6.73 0.57
N ASN A 125 -13.42 -7.76 0.44
CA ASN A 125 -13.63 -9.11 0.95
C ASN A 125 -14.81 -9.90 0.33
N ILE A 126 -15.39 -9.41 -0.77
CA ILE A 126 -16.44 -10.18 -1.48
C ILE A 126 -15.76 -11.17 -2.44
N VAL A 127 -15.85 -12.44 -2.12
CA VAL A 127 -15.27 -13.52 -2.94
C VAL A 127 -15.80 -13.46 -4.38
N GLY A 128 -14.88 -13.41 -5.35
CA GLY A 128 -15.18 -13.34 -6.78
C GLY A 128 -15.47 -11.94 -7.32
N MET A 129 -15.39 -10.91 -6.46
CA MET A 129 -15.50 -9.49 -6.88
C MET A 129 -14.28 -8.68 -6.44
N ASP A 130 -13.59 -9.13 -5.40
CA ASP A 130 -12.39 -8.53 -4.85
C ASP A 130 -11.21 -9.46 -5.14
N ASP A 131 -10.36 -9.06 -6.09
CA ASP A 131 -9.21 -9.86 -6.50
C ASP A 131 -8.12 -9.93 -5.41
N ASP A 132 -8.08 -8.97 -4.47
CA ASP A 132 -7.18 -9.00 -3.32
C ASP A 132 -7.50 -10.16 -2.36
N VAL A 133 -8.68 -10.78 -2.49
CA VAL A 133 -9.02 -12.03 -1.78
C VAL A 133 -8.31 -13.22 -2.40
N GLY A 134 -7.01 -13.31 -2.13
CA GLY A 134 -6.16 -14.44 -2.53
C GLY A 134 -5.60 -14.36 -3.95
N PHE A 135 -5.78 -13.25 -4.66
CA PHE A 135 -5.18 -12.97 -5.97
C PHE A 135 -5.45 -14.07 -7.01
N GLY A 136 -6.62 -14.69 -6.94
CA GLY A 136 -6.98 -15.82 -7.81
C GLY A 136 -6.18 -17.12 -7.57
N LEU A 137 -5.14 -17.11 -6.75
CA LEU A 137 -4.21 -18.22 -6.52
C LEU A 137 -4.33 -18.85 -5.14
N LEU A 138 -4.71 -18.08 -4.13
CA LEU A 138 -4.81 -18.55 -2.76
C LEU A 138 -6.25 -18.71 -2.31
N ARG A 139 -6.53 -19.77 -1.59
CA ARG A 139 -7.75 -19.90 -0.82
C ARG A 139 -7.50 -19.36 0.59
N VAL A 140 -8.02 -18.17 0.88
CA VAL A 140 -7.81 -17.46 2.16
C VAL A 140 -9.04 -17.48 3.06
N THR A 141 -10.23 -17.82 2.52
CA THR A 141 -11.47 -17.91 3.27
C THR A 141 -12.21 -19.23 3.00
N ARG A 142 -13.07 -19.64 3.92
CA ARG A 142 -13.90 -20.84 3.77
C ARG A 142 -14.97 -20.70 2.69
N ASP A 143 -15.36 -19.48 2.37
CA ASP A 143 -16.39 -19.17 1.37
C ASP A 143 -15.89 -19.40 -0.07
N GLN A 144 -14.57 -19.39 -0.27
CA GLN A 144 -13.98 -19.79 -1.54
C GLN A 144 -14.15 -21.30 -1.76
N ARG A 145 -14.63 -21.68 -2.96
CA ARG A 145 -14.80 -23.10 -3.33
C ARG A 145 -13.46 -23.83 -3.21
N TRP A 146 -13.47 -24.97 -2.49
CA TRP A 146 -12.28 -25.79 -2.34
C TRP A 146 -11.96 -26.58 -3.63
N SER A 147 -10.68 -26.73 -3.92
CA SER A 147 -10.17 -27.65 -4.94
C SER A 147 -8.82 -28.25 -4.49
N PRO A 148 -8.39 -29.41 -5.06
CA PRO A 148 -7.08 -29.99 -4.74
C PRO A 148 -5.88 -29.09 -5.02
N PHE A 149 -6.01 -28.12 -5.92
CA PHE A 149 -5.01 -27.09 -6.20
C PHE A 149 -4.55 -26.37 -4.91
N PHE A 150 -5.46 -26.13 -3.97
CA PHE A 150 -5.17 -25.38 -2.74
C PHE A 150 -4.39 -26.18 -1.67
N TYR A 151 -4.06 -27.46 -1.92
CA TYR A 151 -3.04 -28.12 -1.10
C TYR A 151 -1.67 -27.42 -1.19
N GLY A 152 -1.40 -26.74 -2.28
CA GLY A 152 -0.19 -25.94 -2.50
C GLY A 152 -0.20 -24.54 -1.88
N ASN A 153 -1.26 -24.12 -1.18
CA ASN A 153 -1.45 -22.75 -0.68
C ASN A 153 -0.21 -22.18 0.03
N VAL A 154 0.42 -22.95 0.91
CA VAL A 154 1.61 -22.50 1.67
C VAL A 154 2.77 -22.21 0.73
N ALA A 155 3.00 -23.10 -0.25
CA ALA A 155 4.06 -22.91 -1.25
C ALA A 155 3.76 -21.72 -2.17
N TYR A 156 2.51 -21.60 -2.63
CA TYR A 156 2.08 -20.47 -3.46
C TYR A 156 2.22 -19.15 -2.73
N ASN A 157 1.82 -19.09 -1.45
CA ASN A 157 1.99 -17.90 -0.64
C ASN A 157 3.47 -17.52 -0.48
N ALA A 158 4.34 -18.49 -0.26
CA ALA A 158 5.79 -18.23 -0.18
C ALA A 158 6.34 -17.66 -1.50
N VAL A 159 5.92 -18.19 -2.64
CA VAL A 159 6.30 -17.68 -3.97
C VAL A 159 5.74 -16.29 -4.20
N LEU A 160 4.46 -16.06 -3.88
CA LEU A 160 3.84 -14.74 -4.00
C LEU A 160 4.51 -13.71 -3.09
N ALA A 161 4.89 -14.07 -1.86
CA ALA A 161 5.61 -13.16 -0.96
C ALA A 161 6.95 -12.68 -1.56
N LEU A 162 7.65 -13.55 -2.29
CA LEU A 162 8.89 -13.20 -2.98
C LEU A 162 8.68 -12.41 -4.28
N LEU A 163 7.57 -12.68 -4.97
CA LEU A 163 7.25 -12.12 -6.29
C LEU A 163 6.04 -11.18 -6.26
N PHE A 164 5.66 -10.67 -5.09
CA PHE A 164 4.44 -9.90 -4.89
C PHE A 164 4.29 -8.75 -5.89
N GLN A 165 5.34 -7.96 -6.05
CA GLN A 165 5.34 -6.83 -6.98
C GLN A 165 5.03 -7.25 -8.44
N TRP A 166 5.59 -8.38 -8.87
CA TRP A 166 5.36 -8.92 -10.22
C TRP A 166 3.95 -9.53 -10.35
N GLY A 167 3.50 -10.21 -9.31
CA GLY A 167 2.16 -10.82 -9.27
C GLY A 167 1.06 -9.77 -9.39
N VAL A 168 1.15 -8.70 -8.63
CA VAL A 168 0.19 -7.58 -8.68
C VAL A 168 0.25 -6.82 -10.01
N GLY A 169 1.43 -6.69 -10.61
CA GLY A 169 1.58 -5.99 -11.90
C GLY A 169 1.10 -6.78 -13.12
N ILE A 170 0.82 -8.09 -12.97
CA ILE A 170 0.32 -8.96 -14.06
C ILE A 170 -1.20 -9.14 -13.95
N GLN A 171 -1.79 -8.89 -12.82
CA GLN A 171 -3.21 -9.00 -12.54
C GLN A 171 -4.00 -7.86 -13.20
#